data_e39fb33e4bc252e7e94ed97feca34f80
#
_entry.id   e39fb33e4bc252e7e94ed97feca34f80
#
_cell.length_a   1.000
_cell.length_b   1.000
_cell.length_c   1.000
_cell.angle_alpha   90.00
_cell.angle_beta   90.00
_cell.angle_gamma   90.00
#
_symmetry.space_group_name_H-M   'P 1'
#
loop_
_entity.id
_entity.type
_entity.pdbx_description
1 polymer ?
#
loop_
_entity_poly.entity_id
_entity_poly.type
_entity_poly.pdbx_seq_one_letter_code
_entity_poly.pdbx_strand_id
1 'polypeptide(L)'
;MSTFGKYDLNDPTWYQKWRKERQEAQQRQEEERKRQEAEAKKKRELEAELDLEDDDAADDVQFEDYEPLWLKGIGKKHPDPVVENASLSAVKAPKPPDDALADISPDVVKEGKLSNLQLEAVAYANMCFGKNLEDGSRRGFFIGDGAGIGKGRELAGIVAQQWARGVRKHLWISVSNDLKFDAERDLRDLGSGNIPVQLLGKASYSVACGVPFCYRGGGAAVGSRR
;
A
#
# COMPACT_ATOMS: atom_id res chain seq x y z
N MET A 1 -1.04 -38.57 -10.48
CA MET A 1 -2.19 -39.24 -11.13
C MET A 1 -1.84 -39.47 -12.59
N SER A 2 -1.91 -40.70 -13.07
CA SER A 2 -1.50 -41.12 -14.42
C SER A 2 -2.38 -40.44 -15.47
N THR A 3 -1.76 -39.75 -16.40
CA THR A 3 -2.40 -38.99 -17.50
C THR A 3 -3.14 -39.91 -18.53
N PHE A 4 -3.11 -41.20 -18.31
CA PHE A 4 -3.68 -42.20 -19.26
C PHE A 4 -5.04 -42.74 -18.84
N GLY A 5 -5.54 -42.46 -17.62
CA GLY A 5 -6.80 -43.03 -17.13
C GLY A 5 -8.07 -42.61 -17.86
N LYS A 6 -7.97 -41.67 -18.83
CA LYS A 6 -9.10 -41.18 -19.63
C LYS A 6 -9.29 -41.96 -20.94
N TYR A 7 -8.29 -42.73 -21.34
CA TYR A 7 -8.29 -43.41 -22.65
C TYR A 7 -8.40 -44.92 -22.49
N ASP A 8 -9.24 -45.54 -23.32
CA ASP A 8 -9.28 -47.01 -23.44
C ASP A 8 -8.06 -47.47 -24.23
N LEU A 9 -7.13 -48.10 -23.55
CA LEU A 9 -5.89 -48.60 -24.17
C LEU A 9 -6.11 -49.76 -25.17
N ASN A 10 -7.30 -50.35 -25.19
CA ASN A 10 -7.68 -51.38 -26.16
C ASN A 10 -8.20 -50.74 -27.50
N ASP A 11 -8.52 -49.47 -27.51
CA ASP A 11 -8.87 -48.75 -28.76
C ASP A 11 -7.58 -48.45 -29.55
N PRO A 12 -7.36 -49.00 -30.72
CA PRO A 12 -6.14 -48.76 -31.50
C PRO A 12 -5.93 -47.28 -31.86
N THR A 13 -6.94 -46.43 -31.70
CA THR A 13 -6.88 -44.99 -31.99
C THR A 13 -6.60 -44.11 -30.81
N TRP A 14 -6.50 -44.68 -29.58
CA TRP A 14 -6.31 -43.89 -28.33
C TRP A 14 -5.10 -42.95 -28.38
N TYR A 15 -3.98 -43.42 -28.96
CA TYR A 15 -2.75 -42.64 -29.06
C TYR A 15 -2.90 -41.40 -29.97
N GLN A 16 -3.64 -41.58 -31.08
CA GLN A 16 -3.92 -40.47 -31.99
C GLN A 16 -4.84 -39.43 -31.34
N LYS A 17 -5.87 -39.88 -30.61
CA LYS A 17 -6.77 -39.02 -29.85
C LYS A 17 -6.00 -38.23 -28.77
N TRP A 18 -5.16 -38.91 -28.00
CA TRP A 18 -4.31 -38.31 -26.99
C TRP A 18 -3.35 -37.27 -27.59
N ARG A 19 -2.69 -37.62 -28.70
CA ARG A 19 -1.76 -36.72 -29.40
C ARG A 19 -2.46 -35.45 -29.87
N LYS A 20 -3.65 -35.61 -30.44
CA LYS A 20 -4.46 -34.47 -30.91
C LYS A 20 -4.88 -33.57 -29.75
N GLU A 21 -5.43 -34.12 -28.66
CA GLU A 21 -5.81 -33.33 -27.47
C GLU A 21 -4.61 -32.60 -26.86
N ARG A 22 -3.45 -33.22 -26.86
CA ARG A 22 -2.22 -32.59 -26.35
C ARG A 22 -1.75 -31.43 -27.23
N GLN A 23 -1.83 -31.59 -28.53
CA GLN A 23 -1.52 -30.49 -29.45
C GLN A 23 -2.50 -29.32 -29.33
N GLU A 24 -3.78 -29.61 -29.25
CA GLU A 24 -4.81 -28.59 -29.03
C GLU A 24 -4.65 -27.88 -27.68
N ALA A 25 -4.26 -28.59 -26.61
CA ALA A 25 -3.97 -28.00 -25.32
C ALA A 25 -2.73 -27.10 -25.37
N GLN A 26 -1.67 -27.50 -26.06
CA GLN A 26 -0.48 -26.70 -26.27
C GLN A 26 -0.78 -25.43 -27.08
N GLN A 27 -1.55 -25.55 -28.14
CA GLN A 27 -1.96 -24.40 -28.97
C GLN A 27 -2.79 -23.39 -28.13
N ARG A 28 -3.76 -23.87 -27.35
CA ARG A 28 -4.54 -23.00 -26.43
C ARG A 28 -3.68 -22.29 -25.41
N GLN A 29 -2.71 -22.97 -24.81
CA GLN A 29 -1.78 -22.35 -23.86
C GLN A 29 -0.90 -21.29 -24.53
N GLU A 30 -0.44 -21.56 -25.74
CA GLU A 30 0.38 -20.61 -26.49
C GLU A 30 -0.43 -19.37 -26.92
N GLU A 31 -1.67 -19.56 -27.35
CA GLU A 31 -2.59 -18.47 -27.69
C GLU A 31 -2.92 -17.62 -26.45
N GLU A 32 -3.17 -18.26 -25.33
CA GLU A 32 -3.44 -17.56 -24.08
C GLU A 32 -2.21 -16.75 -23.61
N ARG A 33 -1.00 -17.32 -23.72
CA ARG A 33 0.24 -16.60 -23.43
C ARG A 33 0.43 -15.39 -24.34
N LYS A 34 0.23 -15.57 -25.66
CA LYS A 34 0.32 -14.46 -26.64
C LYS A 34 -0.71 -13.36 -26.37
N ARG A 35 -1.92 -13.75 -25.95
CA ARG A 35 -2.96 -12.80 -25.55
C ARG A 35 -2.56 -12.01 -24.31
N GLN A 36 -2.03 -12.69 -23.27
CA GLN A 36 -1.55 -12.03 -22.05
C GLN A 36 -0.37 -11.10 -22.33
N GLU A 37 0.58 -11.52 -23.18
CA GLU A 37 1.71 -10.69 -23.60
C GLU A 37 1.25 -9.44 -24.37
N ALA A 38 0.27 -9.59 -25.27
CA ALA A 38 -0.30 -8.47 -26.03
C ALA A 38 -1.07 -7.48 -25.12
N GLU A 39 -1.80 -8.00 -24.13
CA GLU A 39 -2.55 -7.20 -23.16
C GLU A 39 -1.59 -6.44 -22.22
N ALA A 40 -0.53 -7.10 -21.78
CA ALA A 40 0.52 -6.48 -20.97
C ALA A 40 1.29 -5.39 -21.75
N LYS A 41 1.56 -5.63 -23.04
CA LYS A 41 2.19 -4.63 -23.91
C LYS A 41 1.30 -3.40 -24.09
N LYS A 42 0.02 -3.62 -24.39
CA LYS A 42 -0.94 -2.53 -24.55
C LYS A 42 -1.11 -1.69 -23.27
N LYS A 43 -1.07 -2.37 -22.11
CA LYS A 43 -1.13 -1.68 -20.82
C LYS A 43 0.11 -0.80 -20.60
N ARG A 44 1.31 -1.30 -20.92
CA ARG A 44 2.56 -0.50 -20.83
C ARG A 44 2.58 0.67 -21.79
N GLU A 45 2.07 0.48 -23.00
CA GLU A 45 1.96 1.57 -23.98
C GLU A 45 0.99 2.66 -23.49
N LEU A 46 -0.14 2.28 -22.91
CA LEU A 46 -1.10 3.21 -22.32
C LEU A 46 -0.54 3.95 -21.08
N GLU A 47 0.19 3.24 -20.22
CA GLU A 47 0.86 3.85 -19.06
C GLU A 47 1.95 4.84 -19.51
N ALA A 48 2.71 4.51 -20.56
CA ALA A 48 3.72 5.40 -21.12
C ALA A 48 3.10 6.63 -21.83
N GLU A 49 1.92 6.49 -22.43
CA GLU A 49 1.20 7.59 -23.07
C GLU A 49 0.62 8.56 -21.99
N LEU A 50 0.13 8.02 -20.88
CA LEU A 50 -0.32 8.81 -19.73
C LEU A 50 0.83 9.57 -19.06
N ASP A 51 2.00 8.93 -18.91
CA ASP A 51 3.20 9.58 -18.37
C ASP A 51 3.70 10.74 -19.26
N LEU A 52 3.51 10.63 -20.58
CA LEU A 52 3.88 11.69 -21.53
C LEU A 52 2.88 12.87 -21.52
N GLU A 53 1.59 12.62 -21.27
CA GLU A 53 0.59 13.69 -21.15
C GLU A 53 0.77 14.48 -19.85
N ASP A 54 1.26 13.85 -18.78
CA ASP A 54 1.59 14.52 -17.53
C ASP A 54 2.83 15.44 -17.65
N ASP A 55 3.82 15.07 -18.49
CA ASP A 55 5.01 15.89 -18.71
C ASP A 55 4.70 17.15 -19.53
N ASP A 56 3.79 17.09 -20.50
CA ASP A 56 3.40 18.26 -21.30
C ASP A 56 2.53 19.29 -20.51
N ALA A 57 1.85 18.83 -19.45
CA ALA A 57 1.08 19.70 -18.56
C ALA A 57 1.94 20.39 -17.47
N ALA A 58 3.21 20.01 -17.35
CA ALA A 58 4.11 20.50 -16.30
C ALA A 58 4.80 21.84 -16.63
N ASP A 59 4.67 22.36 -17.84
CA ASP A 59 5.46 23.50 -18.33
C ASP A 59 5.13 24.87 -17.69
N ASP A 60 4.09 24.98 -16.83
CA ASP A 60 3.72 26.22 -16.12
C ASP A 60 3.52 26.04 -14.60
N VAL A 61 3.90 24.89 -14.03
CA VAL A 61 3.74 24.61 -12.60
C VAL A 61 4.92 25.21 -11.83
N GLN A 62 4.69 26.30 -11.12
CA GLN A 62 5.67 26.83 -10.17
C GLN A 62 5.70 25.94 -8.93
N PHE A 63 6.89 25.47 -8.60
CA PHE A 63 7.13 24.71 -7.38
C PHE A 63 7.80 25.58 -6.33
N GLU A 64 7.37 25.44 -5.09
CA GLU A 64 7.95 26.09 -3.92
C GLU A 64 8.46 25.03 -2.94
N ASP A 65 9.49 25.38 -2.15
CA ASP A 65 9.96 24.52 -1.09
C ASP A 65 8.87 24.32 -0.05
N TYR A 66 8.54 23.04 0.23
CA TYR A 66 7.52 22.71 1.21
C TYR A 66 8.05 22.89 2.64
N GLU A 67 7.31 23.61 3.46
CA GLU A 67 7.51 23.69 4.90
C GLU A 67 6.19 23.52 5.64
N PRO A 68 6.15 22.59 6.65
CA PRO A 68 4.95 22.38 7.47
C PRO A 68 4.45 23.68 8.09
N LEU A 69 3.20 24.03 7.84
CA LEU A 69 2.64 25.32 8.27
C LEU A 69 2.49 25.41 9.79
N TRP A 70 2.00 24.33 10.43
CA TRP A 70 1.63 24.34 11.85
C TRP A 70 2.64 23.65 12.78
N LEU A 71 3.53 22.84 12.22
CA LEU A 71 4.55 22.11 12.97
C LEU A 71 5.95 22.72 12.84
N LYS A 72 6.03 24.03 12.65
CA LYS A 72 7.31 24.75 12.54
C LYS A 72 8.15 24.51 13.80
N GLY A 73 9.37 23.98 13.60
CA GLY A 73 10.29 23.68 14.69
C GLY A 73 10.04 22.37 15.42
N ILE A 74 9.06 21.57 15.00
CA ILE A 74 8.83 20.22 15.52
C ILE A 74 9.44 19.20 14.59
N GLY A 75 10.33 18.36 15.13
CA GLY A 75 11.04 17.34 14.36
C GLY A 75 12.17 17.89 13.51
N LYS A 76 12.77 17.01 12.70
CA LYS A 76 13.84 17.36 11.77
C LYS A 76 13.27 17.55 10.36
N LYS A 77 13.90 18.42 9.56
CA LYS A 77 13.56 18.57 8.15
C LYS A 77 13.75 17.24 7.41
N HIS A 78 12.92 17.02 6.39
CA HIS A 78 13.07 15.85 5.52
C HIS A 78 14.48 15.83 4.89
N PRO A 79 15.16 14.68 4.79
CA PRO A 79 16.52 14.61 4.27
C PRO A 79 16.62 15.03 2.81
N ASP A 80 15.61 14.68 2.01
CA ASP A 80 15.52 15.09 0.61
C ASP A 80 14.71 16.37 0.49
N PRO A 81 15.02 17.26 -0.48
CA PRO A 81 14.21 18.43 -0.76
C PRO A 81 12.80 18.03 -1.19
N VAL A 82 11.81 18.64 -0.60
CA VAL A 82 10.40 18.44 -0.91
C VAL A 82 9.82 19.73 -1.42
N VAL A 83 9.13 19.66 -2.53
CA VAL A 83 8.50 20.81 -3.17
C VAL A 83 6.99 20.60 -3.26
N GLU A 84 6.25 21.69 -3.26
CA GLU A 84 4.82 21.68 -3.49
C GLU A 84 4.46 22.59 -4.67
N ASN A 85 3.30 22.32 -5.24
CA ASN A 85 2.75 23.20 -6.28
C ASN A 85 2.27 24.51 -5.64
N ALA A 86 2.68 25.65 -6.20
CA ALA A 86 2.31 26.98 -5.71
C ALA A 86 0.80 27.18 -5.58
N SER A 87 -0.02 26.53 -6.41
CA SER A 87 -1.48 26.60 -6.29
C SER A 87 -2.00 25.84 -5.05
N LEU A 88 -1.32 24.78 -4.61
CA LEU A 88 -1.65 24.06 -3.39
C LEU A 88 -1.15 24.78 -2.14
N SER A 89 0.01 25.42 -2.21
CA SER A 89 0.57 26.23 -1.11
C SER A 89 -0.34 27.39 -0.70
N ALA A 90 -1.13 27.90 -1.65
CA ALA A 90 -2.13 28.94 -1.40
C ALA A 90 -3.32 28.46 -0.54
N VAL A 91 -3.56 27.15 -0.45
CA VAL A 91 -4.65 26.56 0.33
C VAL A 91 -4.21 26.40 1.78
N LYS A 92 -4.78 27.20 2.68
CA LYS A 92 -4.48 27.07 4.11
C LYS A 92 -5.11 25.79 4.68
N ALA A 93 -4.26 24.83 5.03
CA ALA A 93 -4.69 23.64 5.75
C ALA A 93 -5.20 24.02 7.15
N PRO A 94 -6.23 23.34 7.70
CA PRO A 94 -6.71 23.59 9.05
C PRO A 94 -5.63 23.24 10.08
N LYS A 95 -5.56 24.01 11.17
CA LYS A 95 -4.60 23.73 12.25
C LYS A 95 -4.93 22.38 12.90
N PRO A 96 -3.98 21.42 13.00
CA PRO A 96 -4.16 20.22 13.81
C PRO A 96 -4.35 20.58 15.29
N PRO A 97 -5.05 19.75 16.07
CA PRO A 97 -5.11 19.89 17.53
C PRO A 97 -3.70 19.89 18.14
N ASP A 98 -3.48 20.63 19.22
CA ASP A 98 -2.17 20.74 19.87
C ASP A 98 -1.68 19.38 20.45
N ASP A 99 -2.59 18.45 20.70
CA ASP A 99 -2.34 17.08 21.15
C ASP A 99 -2.26 16.05 20.00
N ALA A 100 -2.29 16.49 18.74
CA ALA A 100 -2.31 15.59 17.59
C ALA A 100 -1.15 14.60 17.54
N LEU A 101 -0.02 14.93 18.13
CA LEU A 101 1.19 14.11 18.22
C LEU A 101 1.52 13.65 19.64
N ALA A 102 0.63 13.84 20.62
CA ALA A 102 0.93 13.58 22.03
C ALA A 102 1.32 12.11 22.32
N ASP A 103 0.81 11.17 21.54
CA ASP A 103 1.10 9.74 21.70
C ASP A 103 2.28 9.25 20.83
N ILE A 104 2.94 10.13 20.09
CA ILE A 104 4.21 9.83 19.41
C ILE A 104 5.34 9.90 20.44
N SER A 105 6.20 8.88 20.45
CA SER A 105 7.38 8.89 21.34
C SER A 105 8.23 10.15 21.11
N PRO A 106 8.63 10.86 22.17
CA PRO A 106 9.52 12.02 22.05
C PRO A 106 10.84 11.71 21.33
N ASP A 107 11.32 10.47 21.42
CA ASP A 107 12.55 10.04 20.76
C ASP A 107 12.37 9.98 19.23
N VAL A 108 11.18 9.59 18.75
CA VAL A 108 10.86 9.60 17.31
C VAL A 108 11.00 11.02 16.73
N VAL A 109 10.52 12.01 17.48
CA VAL A 109 10.57 13.42 17.09
C VAL A 109 12.01 13.97 17.19
N LYS A 110 12.68 13.76 18.33
CA LYS A 110 14.03 14.30 18.61
C LYS A 110 15.10 13.70 17.71
N GLU A 111 15.05 12.39 17.49
CA GLU A 111 16.01 11.67 16.63
C GLU A 111 15.72 11.90 15.15
N GLY A 112 14.52 12.39 14.80
CA GLY A 112 14.09 12.59 13.42
C GLY A 112 13.80 11.29 12.70
N LYS A 113 13.28 10.30 13.42
CA LYS A 113 12.81 9.03 12.83
C LYS A 113 11.61 9.24 11.93
N LEU A 114 10.80 10.26 12.25
CA LEU A 114 9.86 10.90 11.34
C LEU A 114 10.34 12.32 11.08
N SER A 115 10.37 12.73 9.83
CA SER A 115 10.62 14.13 9.46
C SER A 115 9.41 15.01 9.86
N ASN A 116 9.60 16.32 9.88
CA ASN A 116 8.54 17.28 10.16
C ASN A 116 7.33 17.11 9.24
N LEU A 117 7.55 16.85 7.94
CA LEU A 117 6.53 16.57 6.94
C LEU A 117 5.76 15.28 7.28
N GLN A 118 6.47 14.20 7.58
CA GLN A 118 5.85 12.94 7.96
C GLN A 118 5.07 13.05 9.28
N LEU A 119 5.55 13.83 10.25
CA LEU A 119 4.82 14.14 11.47
C LEU A 119 3.54 14.92 11.17
N GLU A 120 3.56 15.83 10.20
CA GLU A 120 2.37 16.57 9.78
C GLU A 120 1.32 15.66 9.16
N ALA A 121 1.71 14.73 8.27
CA ALA A 121 0.80 13.72 7.73
C ALA A 121 0.15 12.87 8.84
N VAL A 122 0.93 12.46 9.85
CA VAL A 122 0.41 11.71 11.01
C VAL A 122 -0.57 12.58 11.83
N ALA A 123 -0.27 13.86 12.05
CA ALA A 123 -1.15 14.78 12.78
C ALA A 123 -2.49 14.98 12.08
N TYR A 124 -2.49 15.18 10.76
CA TYR A 124 -3.73 15.31 9.98
C TYR A 124 -4.53 14.03 9.92
N ALA A 125 -3.88 12.87 9.77
CA ALA A 125 -4.55 11.58 9.83
C ALA A 125 -5.30 11.40 11.15
N ASN A 126 -4.65 11.70 12.28
CA ASN A 126 -5.27 11.61 13.60
C ASN A 126 -6.42 12.60 13.80
N MET A 127 -6.27 13.82 13.31
CA MET A 127 -7.34 14.82 13.32
C MET A 127 -8.57 14.33 12.54
N CYS A 128 -8.36 13.65 11.40
CA CYS A 128 -9.44 13.08 10.60
C CYS A 128 -10.09 11.89 11.30
N PHE A 129 -9.31 11.00 11.89
CA PHE A 129 -9.81 9.80 12.58
C PHE A 129 -10.64 10.12 13.83
N GLY A 130 -10.48 11.29 14.41
CA GLY A 130 -11.31 11.80 15.50
C GLY A 130 -12.67 12.34 15.07
N LYS A 131 -12.98 12.33 13.77
CA LYS A 131 -14.23 12.90 13.22
C LYS A 131 -15.04 11.83 12.51
N ASN A 132 -16.36 12.00 12.53
CA ASN A 132 -17.27 11.20 11.70
C ASN A 132 -17.79 12.03 10.52
N LEU A 133 -18.21 11.35 9.48
CA LEU A 133 -18.98 11.90 8.37
C LEU A 133 -20.45 12.06 8.77
N GLU A 134 -21.24 12.71 7.92
CA GLU A 134 -22.67 12.96 8.18
C GLU A 134 -23.48 11.66 8.31
N ASP A 135 -23.06 10.58 7.64
CA ASP A 135 -23.65 9.26 7.72
C ASP A 135 -23.25 8.47 8.98
N GLY A 136 -22.46 9.07 9.87
CA GLY A 136 -21.93 8.45 11.08
C GLY A 136 -20.69 7.57 10.88
N SER A 137 -20.26 7.34 9.64
CA SER A 137 -19.02 6.60 9.36
C SER A 137 -17.77 7.40 9.77
N ARG A 138 -16.69 6.68 10.12
CA ARG A 138 -15.42 7.31 10.50
C ARG A 138 -14.78 7.98 9.29
N ARG A 139 -14.32 9.23 9.47
CA ARG A 139 -13.60 9.95 8.44
C ARG A 139 -12.24 9.31 8.16
N GLY A 140 -11.92 9.12 6.88
CA GLY A 140 -10.60 8.68 6.43
C GLY A 140 -9.63 9.85 6.20
N PHE A 141 -8.38 9.51 5.87
CA PHE A 141 -7.36 10.45 5.45
C PHE A 141 -6.62 9.89 4.23
N PHE A 142 -6.35 10.74 3.26
CA PHE A 142 -5.59 10.38 2.06
C PHE A 142 -4.20 11.02 2.15
N ILE A 143 -3.16 10.21 2.06
CA ILE A 143 -1.76 10.66 1.96
C ILE A 143 -1.45 10.77 0.48
N GLY A 144 -1.37 12.01 -0.03
CA GLY A 144 -1.15 12.32 -1.44
C GLY A 144 0.31 12.62 -1.80
N ASP A 145 1.24 12.36 -0.89
CA ASP A 145 2.66 12.68 -1.08
C ASP A 145 3.29 11.94 -2.24
N GLY A 146 4.25 12.56 -2.91
CA GLY A 146 4.96 12.01 -4.04
C GLY A 146 5.73 10.73 -3.72
N ALA A 147 6.30 10.11 -4.75
CA ALA A 147 7.20 8.99 -4.58
C ALA A 147 8.48 9.43 -3.84
N GLY A 148 9.01 8.56 -2.97
CA GLY A 148 10.25 8.83 -2.24
C GLY A 148 10.07 9.52 -0.87
N ILE A 149 8.95 10.17 -0.58
CA ILE A 149 8.70 10.85 0.71
C ILE A 149 8.69 9.90 1.92
N GLY A 150 8.57 8.61 1.70
CA GLY A 150 8.53 7.62 2.78
C GLY A 150 7.14 7.37 3.34
N LYS A 151 6.11 7.29 2.48
CA LYS A 151 4.72 6.99 2.88
C LYS A 151 4.58 5.76 3.78
N GLY A 152 5.41 4.73 3.58
CA GLY A 152 5.44 3.56 4.48
C GLY A 152 5.75 3.94 5.92
N ARG A 153 6.68 4.87 6.11
CA ARG A 153 7.06 5.39 7.43
C ARG A 153 5.95 6.26 8.06
N GLU A 154 5.22 7.02 7.27
CA GLU A 154 4.03 7.77 7.71
C GLU A 154 2.92 6.82 8.19
N LEU A 155 2.63 5.79 7.40
CA LEU A 155 1.67 4.76 7.80
C LEU A 155 2.11 4.03 9.06
N ALA A 156 3.40 3.71 9.20
CA ALA A 156 3.94 3.12 10.42
C ALA A 156 3.82 4.07 11.62
N GLY A 157 4.02 5.38 11.42
CA GLY A 157 3.80 6.41 12.42
C GLY A 157 2.35 6.49 12.90
N ILE A 158 1.40 6.45 11.97
CA ILE A 158 -0.04 6.40 12.27
C ILE A 158 -0.37 5.15 13.10
N VAL A 159 0.11 3.98 12.68
CA VAL A 159 -0.10 2.71 13.41
C VAL A 159 0.50 2.78 14.81
N ALA A 160 1.74 3.26 14.94
CA ALA A 160 2.42 3.39 16.24
C ALA A 160 1.66 4.30 17.19
N GLN A 161 1.17 5.44 16.72
CA GLN A 161 0.38 6.36 17.52
C GLN A 161 -0.98 5.76 17.92
N GLN A 162 -1.69 5.13 17.01
CA GLN A 162 -2.95 4.47 17.34
C GLN A 162 -2.74 3.31 18.33
N TRP A 163 -1.61 2.61 18.21
CA TRP A 163 -1.22 1.57 19.15
C TRP A 163 -0.99 2.13 20.56
N ALA A 164 -0.32 3.27 20.69
CA ALA A 164 -0.13 3.96 21.96
C ALA A 164 -1.47 4.35 22.60
N ARG A 165 -2.47 4.72 21.79
CA ARG A 165 -3.86 4.98 22.22
C ARG A 165 -4.67 3.74 22.59
N GLY A 166 -4.08 2.55 22.49
CA GLY A 166 -4.76 1.30 22.82
C GLY A 166 -5.53 0.65 21.67
N VAL A 167 -5.51 1.21 20.46
CA VAL A 167 -6.07 0.57 19.28
C VAL A 167 -5.14 -0.58 18.87
N ARG A 168 -5.62 -1.81 19.00
CA ARG A 168 -4.78 -3.01 18.83
C ARG A 168 -5.01 -3.76 17.53
N LYS A 169 -6.02 -3.39 16.75
CA LYS A 169 -6.38 -4.07 15.50
C LYS A 169 -6.15 -3.15 14.33
N HIS A 170 -5.21 -3.51 13.48
CA HIS A 170 -4.88 -2.80 12.26
C HIS A 170 -4.88 -3.77 11.07
N LEU A 171 -5.29 -3.28 9.91
CA LEU A 171 -5.22 -4.00 8.65
C LEU A 171 -4.44 -3.15 7.64
N TRP A 172 -3.35 -3.71 7.13
CA TRP A 172 -2.55 -3.08 6.09
C TRP A 172 -2.74 -3.85 4.78
N ILE A 173 -3.21 -3.17 3.75
CA ILE A 173 -3.43 -3.75 2.43
C ILE A 173 -2.39 -3.17 1.47
N SER A 174 -1.72 -4.02 0.71
CA SER A 174 -0.70 -3.63 -0.25
C SER A 174 -0.74 -4.52 -1.49
N VAL A 175 -0.03 -4.12 -2.53
CA VAL A 175 0.02 -4.83 -3.82
C VAL A 175 0.80 -6.15 -3.76
N SER A 176 1.76 -6.29 -2.84
CA SER A 176 2.62 -7.47 -2.70
C SER A 176 2.79 -7.90 -1.25
N ASN A 177 2.97 -9.21 -1.04
CA ASN A 177 3.30 -9.77 0.28
C ASN A 177 4.69 -9.38 0.78
N ASP A 178 5.62 -9.09 -0.13
CA ASP A 178 7.01 -8.75 0.21
C ASP A 178 7.11 -7.41 0.93
N LEU A 179 6.19 -6.49 0.66
CA LEU A 179 6.08 -5.21 1.35
C LEU A 179 5.76 -5.33 2.85
N LYS A 180 5.43 -6.54 3.33
CA LYS A 180 5.35 -6.83 4.76
C LYS A 180 6.68 -6.55 5.48
N PHE A 181 7.80 -6.92 4.87
CA PHE A 181 9.13 -6.70 5.44
C PHE A 181 9.46 -5.22 5.55
N ASP A 182 9.00 -4.41 4.60
CA ASP A 182 9.13 -2.96 4.64
C ASP A 182 8.30 -2.38 5.79
N ALA A 183 7.06 -2.82 5.96
CA ALA A 183 6.22 -2.39 7.08
C ALA A 183 6.81 -2.77 8.44
N GLU A 184 7.38 -3.98 8.57
CA GLU A 184 8.09 -4.42 9.78
C GLU A 184 9.35 -3.59 10.06
N ARG A 185 10.11 -3.25 9.01
CA ARG A 185 11.28 -2.38 9.12
C ARG A 185 10.87 -0.98 9.59
N ASP A 186 9.88 -0.37 8.93
CA ASP A 186 9.44 0.98 9.24
C ASP A 186 8.91 1.10 10.68
N LEU A 187 8.14 0.11 11.17
CA LEU A 187 7.72 0.04 12.56
C LEU A 187 8.91 -0.11 13.52
N ARG A 188 9.90 -0.92 13.19
CA ARG A 188 11.10 -1.13 14.01
C ARG A 188 11.93 0.15 14.10
N ASP A 189 12.12 0.85 12.98
CA ASP A 189 12.86 2.11 12.91
C ASP A 189 12.23 3.19 13.80
N LEU A 190 10.91 3.18 13.92
CA LEU A 190 10.16 4.06 14.81
C LEU A 190 10.19 3.61 16.30
N GLY A 191 10.89 2.52 16.62
CA GLY A 191 10.90 1.96 17.98
C GLY A 191 9.64 1.18 18.35
N SER A 192 8.78 0.89 17.38
CA SER A 192 7.51 0.15 17.54
C SER A 192 7.60 -1.29 17.03
N GLY A 193 8.79 -1.88 17.02
CA GLY A 193 9.03 -3.25 16.56
C GLY A 193 8.37 -4.35 17.41
N ASN A 194 7.83 -3.98 18.56
CA ASN A 194 7.00 -4.86 19.41
C ASN A 194 5.57 -5.06 18.84
N ILE A 195 5.17 -4.31 17.82
CA ILE A 195 3.88 -4.49 17.14
C ILE A 195 4.02 -5.67 16.17
N PRO A 196 3.36 -6.82 16.43
CA PRO A 196 3.52 -8.00 15.59
C PRO A 196 2.78 -7.83 14.26
N VAL A 197 3.48 -8.04 13.16
CA VAL A 197 2.92 -8.00 11.80
C VAL A 197 2.74 -9.42 11.27
N GLN A 198 1.53 -9.80 10.86
CA GLN A 198 1.23 -11.11 10.33
C GLN A 198 0.58 -11.05 8.96
N LEU A 199 0.90 -12.01 8.09
CA LEU A 199 0.20 -12.19 6.82
C LEU A 199 -1.20 -12.76 7.08
N LEU A 200 -2.23 -12.05 6.64
CA LEU A 200 -3.63 -12.46 6.83
C LEU A 200 -3.91 -13.87 6.26
N GLY A 201 -3.30 -14.20 5.11
CA GLY A 201 -3.44 -15.52 4.49
C GLY A 201 -2.78 -16.68 5.26
N LYS A 202 -1.89 -16.39 6.22
CA LYS A 202 -1.23 -17.39 7.08
C LYS A 202 -1.79 -17.41 8.51
N ALA A 203 -2.64 -16.45 8.87
CA ALA A 203 -3.28 -16.39 10.16
C ALA A 203 -4.40 -17.44 10.26
N SER A 204 -4.42 -18.27 11.33
CA SER A 204 -5.57 -19.11 11.60
C SER A 204 -6.78 -18.24 12.01
N TYR A 205 -8.00 -18.72 11.79
CA TYR A 205 -9.21 -17.95 12.09
C TYR A 205 -9.28 -17.47 13.55
N SER A 206 -8.87 -18.30 14.48
CA SER A 206 -8.80 -17.96 15.91
C SER A 206 -7.75 -16.87 16.20
N VAL A 207 -6.66 -16.85 15.47
CA VAL A 207 -5.59 -15.87 15.59
C VAL A 207 -5.99 -14.57 14.89
N ALA A 208 -6.66 -14.63 13.73
CA ALA A 208 -7.13 -13.44 13.02
C ALA A 208 -8.09 -12.57 13.85
N CYS A 209 -8.86 -13.17 14.76
CA CYS A 209 -9.72 -12.43 15.69
C CYS A 209 -8.96 -11.80 16.87
N GLY A 210 -7.74 -12.28 17.17
CA GLY A 210 -6.92 -11.82 18.29
C GLY A 210 -5.62 -11.11 17.92
N VAL A 211 -5.24 -11.12 16.64
CA VAL A 211 -3.96 -10.54 16.19
C VAL A 211 -4.05 -9.03 16.07
N PRO A 212 -3.10 -8.31 16.65
CA PRO A 212 -3.10 -6.85 16.67
C PRO A 212 -2.92 -6.22 15.29
N PHE A 213 -2.19 -6.85 14.38
CA PHE A 213 -1.86 -6.28 13.08
C PHE A 213 -1.83 -7.36 11.99
N CYS A 214 -2.71 -7.26 11.00
CA CYS A 214 -2.76 -8.15 9.85
C CYS A 214 -2.33 -7.42 8.58
N TYR A 215 -1.45 -8.05 7.83
CA TYR A 215 -0.96 -7.58 6.54
C TYR A 215 -1.58 -8.42 5.40
N ARG A 216 -2.09 -7.76 4.37
CA ARG A 216 -2.57 -8.39 3.15
C ARG A 216 -1.88 -7.79 1.93
N GLY A 217 -1.09 -8.60 1.22
CA GLY A 217 -0.57 -8.27 -0.11
C GLY A 217 -1.56 -8.70 -1.20
N GLY A 218 -1.58 -7.97 -2.32
CA GLY A 218 -2.41 -8.30 -3.48
C GLY A 218 -1.90 -9.58 -4.16
N GLY A 219 -2.82 -10.50 -4.47
CA GLY A 219 -2.56 -11.73 -5.18
C GLY A 219 -3.38 -12.90 -4.67
N ALA A 220 -4.64 -12.91 -4.88
CA ALA A 220 -5.67 -13.93 -5.07
C ALA A 220 -6.99 -13.47 -4.47
N ALA A 221 -8.01 -13.41 -5.29
CA ALA A 221 -9.38 -13.26 -4.85
C ALA A 221 -9.70 -14.36 -3.82
N VAL A 222 -10.02 -13.99 -2.60
CA VAL A 222 -10.60 -14.93 -1.64
C VAL A 222 -11.99 -15.24 -2.16
N GLY A 223 -12.12 -16.41 -2.79
CA GLY A 223 -13.43 -16.95 -3.13
C GLY A 223 -14.28 -17.03 -1.88
N SER A 224 -15.40 -16.33 -1.88
CA SER A 224 -16.47 -16.47 -0.91
C SER A 224 -16.86 -17.94 -0.86
N ARG A 225 -16.52 -18.64 0.21
CA ARG A 225 -17.25 -19.85 0.61
C ARG A 225 -18.22 -19.43 1.71
N ARG A 226 -19.47 -19.69 1.39
CA ARG A 226 -20.62 -19.57 2.29
C ARG A 226 -20.44 -20.40 3.54
#